data_e916d0e84b7f9cd7b2468dec58e12784
#
_entry.id   e916d0e84b7f9cd7b2468dec58e12784
#
_cell.length_a   1.000
_cell.length_b   1.000
_cell.length_c   1.000
_cell.angle_alpha   90.00
_cell.angle_beta   90.00
_cell.angle_gamma   90.00
#
_symmetry.space_group_name_H-M   'P 1'
#
loop_
_entity.id
_entity.type
_entity.pdbx_description
1 polymer ?
#
loop_
_entity_poly.entity_id
_entity_poly.type
_entity_poly.pdbx_seq_one_letter_code
_entity_poly.pdbx_strand_id
1 'polypeptide(L)'
;MKYIGAHVSASGGVENAPVNAQNIGATAFAFFTKNQRQWVSPPLTEKSIEKFRANCDKYGFTDSQILPHDSYLINLGSPDEEGLAKSRSAFTDEMTRCEQLSLRYLNFHPGAHLNKIPEGECLKIIAESVNIAISKTKNVVAVIENTAGQGSNVGYRFEHLAGIIELIDDKSRVGVCIDTCHAYAGGYDLQTREGYDKTFDDFDRIVGFKYLCGMHLNDAKKGLGSRVDRHDSLGAGLLRVDTFRWIMQDSRFDNIPLILETPDETLWAQEIEMLKNFAK
;
A
#
# COMPACT_ATOMS: atom_id res chain seq x y z
N MET A 1 -11.01 -5.85 -14.89
CA MET A 1 -12.02 -5.73 -13.79
C MET A 1 -11.42 -4.91 -12.67
N LYS A 2 -12.19 -4.02 -12.02
CA LYS A 2 -11.72 -3.22 -10.88
C LYS A 2 -12.01 -3.94 -9.56
N TYR A 3 -10.98 -4.16 -8.75
CA TYR A 3 -11.12 -4.70 -7.40
C TYR A 3 -11.09 -3.54 -6.40
N ILE A 4 -12.22 -3.23 -5.78
CA ILE A 4 -12.41 -2.01 -4.99
C ILE A 4 -12.73 -2.38 -3.55
N GLY A 5 -12.10 -1.71 -2.60
CA GLY A 5 -12.36 -1.93 -1.19
C GLY A 5 -11.75 -0.89 -0.28
N ALA A 6 -11.56 -1.23 0.98
CA ALA A 6 -11.01 -0.34 1.98
C ALA A 6 -10.04 -1.07 2.93
N HIS A 7 -9.29 -0.30 3.71
CA HIS A 7 -8.39 -0.78 4.75
C HIS A 7 -9.21 -1.12 6.01
N VAL A 8 -9.79 -2.32 6.02
CA VAL A 8 -10.75 -2.73 7.05
C VAL A 8 -10.09 -3.17 8.35
N SER A 9 -10.83 -3.10 9.44
CA SER A 9 -10.39 -3.57 10.74
C SER A 9 -10.25 -5.10 10.77
N ALA A 10 -9.16 -5.58 11.40
CA ALA A 10 -8.96 -6.97 11.79
C ALA A 10 -9.09 -7.17 13.33
N SER A 11 -9.77 -6.25 14.00
CA SER A 11 -9.97 -6.33 15.46
C SER A 11 -10.68 -7.63 15.86
N GLY A 12 -10.14 -8.29 16.88
CA GLY A 12 -10.64 -9.59 17.35
C GLY A 12 -10.09 -10.81 16.60
N GLY A 13 -9.29 -10.61 15.53
CA GLY A 13 -8.62 -11.66 14.75
C GLY A 13 -8.64 -11.35 13.26
N VAL A 14 -7.59 -11.78 12.55
CA VAL A 14 -7.44 -11.55 11.11
C VAL A 14 -8.61 -12.09 10.29
N GLU A 15 -9.25 -13.14 10.77
CA GLU A 15 -10.43 -13.77 10.17
C GLU A 15 -11.65 -12.85 10.05
N ASN A 16 -11.65 -11.72 10.76
CA ASN A 16 -12.72 -10.73 10.67
C ASN A 16 -12.55 -9.79 9.48
N ALA A 17 -11.34 -9.62 8.95
CA ALA A 17 -11.10 -8.70 7.85
C ALA A 17 -11.91 -9.02 6.58
N PRO A 18 -11.98 -10.28 6.07
CA PRO A 18 -12.83 -10.60 4.92
C PRO A 18 -14.32 -10.37 5.18
N VAL A 19 -14.78 -10.57 6.42
CA VAL A 19 -16.18 -10.33 6.82
C VAL A 19 -16.48 -8.83 6.79
N ASN A 20 -15.58 -8.01 7.35
CA ASN A 20 -15.72 -6.55 7.36
C ASN A 20 -15.69 -5.97 5.94
N ALA A 21 -14.82 -6.49 5.07
CA ALA A 21 -14.78 -6.11 3.66
C ALA A 21 -16.10 -6.44 2.94
N GLN A 22 -16.65 -7.63 3.15
CA GLN A 22 -17.95 -8.03 2.60
C GLN A 22 -19.08 -7.11 3.06
N ASN A 23 -19.10 -6.70 4.35
CA ASN A 23 -20.15 -5.87 4.93
C ASN A 23 -20.24 -4.48 4.28
N ILE A 24 -19.15 -3.95 3.73
CA ILE A 24 -19.13 -2.68 3.00
C ILE A 24 -19.26 -2.86 1.48
N GLY A 25 -19.53 -4.08 1.01
CA GLY A 25 -19.67 -4.38 -0.42
C GLY A 25 -18.37 -4.37 -1.19
N ALA A 26 -17.22 -4.54 -0.54
CA ALA A 26 -15.91 -4.53 -1.17
C ALA A 26 -15.66 -5.79 -2.03
N THR A 27 -14.81 -5.66 -3.05
CA THR A 27 -14.26 -6.75 -3.86
C THR A 27 -12.74 -6.87 -3.72
N ALA A 28 -12.13 -6.03 -2.90
CA ALA A 28 -10.75 -6.07 -2.45
C ALA A 28 -10.68 -5.54 -1.01
N PHE A 29 -9.58 -5.76 -0.30
CA PHE A 29 -9.37 -5.11 0.98
C PHE A 29 -7.90 -5.07 1.39
N ALA A 30 -7.57 -4.13 2.29
CA ALA A 30 -6.35 -4.12 3.07
C ALA A 30 -6.68 -4.31 4.55
N PHE A 31 -5.69 -4.70 5.32
CA PHE A 31 -5.78 -4.83 6.78
C PHE A 31 -4.37 -4.96 7.37
N PHE A 32 -4.24 -4.76 8.68
CA PHE A 32 -3.00 -5.06 9.39
C PHE A 32 -3.02 -6.51 9.87
N THR A 33 -1.95 -7.28 9.55
CA THR A 33 -1.82 -8.69 9.96
C THR A 33 -1.58 -8.88 11.46
N LYS A 34 -1.23 -7.79 12.15
CA LYS A 34 -1.08 -7.66 13.61
C LYS A 34 -1.41 -6.25 14.07
N ASN A 35 -1.33 -5.98 15.36
CA ASN A 35 -1.49 -4.62 15.88
C ASN A 35 -0.36 -3.71 15.36
N GLN A 36 -0.71 -2.72 14.53
CA GLN A 36 0.22 -1.79 13.89
C GLN A 36 0.95 -0.84 14.84
N ARG A 37 0.62 -0.85 16.13
CA ARG A 37 1.24 -0.03 17.18
C ARG A 37 2.16 -0.85 18.09
N GLN A 38 2.44 -2.10 17.73
CA GLN A 38 3.28 -2.99 18.51
C GLN A 38 4.35 -3.65 17.64
N TRP A 39 5.58 -3.68 18.14
CA TRP A 39 6.70 -4.34 17.47
C TRP A 39 6.53 -5.85 17.38
N VAL A 40 6.00 -6.44 18.43
CA VAL A 40 5.82 -7.89 18.55
C VAL A 40 4.36 -8.20 18.84
N SER A 41 3.84 -9.22 18.19
CA SER A 41 2.50 -9.76 18.44
C SER A 41 2.56 -11.28 18.53
N PRO A 42 1.63 -11.93 19.25
CA PRO A 42 1.56 -13.39 19.26
C PRO A 42 1.50 -13.97 17.85
N PRO A 43 2.03 -15.18 17.63
CA PRO A 43 1.87 -15.89 16.36
C PRO A 43 0.39 -16.05 15.99
N LEU A 44 0.11 -16.12 14.68
CA LEU A 44 -1.20 -16.53 14.21
C LEU A 44 -1.48 -17.98 14.63
N THR A 45 -2.67 -18.25 15.16
CA THR A 45 -3.07 -19.61 15.46
C THR A 45 -3.56 -20.32 14.20
N GLU A 46 -3.39 -21.65 14.11
CA GLU A 46 -3.93 -22.45 13.00
C GLU A 46 -5.43 -22.19 12.79
N LYS A 47 -6.19 -22.14 13.88
CA LYS A 47 -7.63 -21.84 13.86
C LYS A 47 -7.96 -20.48 13.22
N SER A 48 -7.14 -19.45 13.50
CA SER A 48 -7.35 -18.11 12.91
C SER A 48 -7.01 -18.12 11.43
N ILE A 49 -5.92 -18.81 11.04
CA ILE A 49 -5.52 -18.97 9.64
C ILE A 49 -6.60 -19.71 8.84
N GLU A 50 -7.09 -20.84 9.36
CA GLU A 50 -8.16 -21.63 8.71
C GLU A 50 -9.43 -20.81 8.52
N LYS A 51 -9.85 -20.07 9.56
CA LYS A 51 -11.05 -19.21 9.48
C LYS A 51 -10.86 -18.06 8.49
N PHE A 52 -9.67 -17.44 8.46
CA PHE A 52 -9.38 -16.38 7.50
C PHE A 52 -9.56 -16.90 6.07
N ARG A 53 -8.92 -18.04 5.74
CA ARG A 53 -9.04 -18.68 4.44
C ARG A 53 -10.49 -19.05 4.09
N ALA A 54 -11.18 -19.68 5.03
CA ALA A 54 -12.59 -20.06 4.84
C ALA A 54 -13.49 -18.84 4.59
N ASN A 55 -13.23 -17.70 5.24
CA ASN A 55 -13.98 -16.47 4.99
C ASN A 55 -13.62 -15.86 3.63
N CYS A 56 -12.33 -15.88 3.22
CA CYS A 56 -11.95 -15.45 1.87
C CYS A 56 -12.64 -16.29 0.80
N ASP A 57 -12.61 -17.62 0.93
CA ASP A 57 -13.29 -18.53 -0.01
C ASP A 57 -14.79 -18.28 -0.05
N LYS A 58 -15.43 -18.13 1.12
CA LYS A 58 -16.87 -17.89 1.26
C LYS A 58 -17.33 -16.62 0.53
N TYR A 59 -16.51 -15.55 0.58
CA TYR A 59 -16.86 -14.26 0.01
C TYR A 59 -16.20 -13.99 -1.35
N GLY A 60 -15.42 -14.94 -1.86
CA GLY A 60 -14.80 -14.89 -3.19
C GLY A 60 -13.58 -13.95 -3.28
N PHE A 61 -12.87 -13.72 -2.16
CA PHE A 61 -11.62 -12.98 -2.17
C PHE A 61 -10.45 -13.90 -2.50
N THR A 62 -9.67 -13.52 -3.50
CA THR A 62 -8.41 -14.18 -3.86
C THR A 62 -7.20 -13.39 -3.34
N ASP A 63 -6.03 -14.01 -3.36
CA ASP A 63 -4.76 -13.40 -2.93
C ASP A 63 -4.39 -12.12 -3.70
N SER A 64 -4.84 -12.00 -4.96
CA SER A 64 -4.63 -10.82 -5.81
C SER A 64 -5.54 -9.63 -5.48
N GLN A 65 -6.53 -9.82 -4.60
CA GLN A 65 -7.49 -8.79 -4.18
C GLN A 65 -7.19 -8.26 -2.77
N ILE A 66 -6.18 -8.80 -2.11
CA ILE A 66 -5.87 -8.47 -0.73
C ILE A 66 -4.49 -7.83 -0.65
N LEU A 67 -4.42 -6.59 -0.11
CA LEU A 67 -3.21 -5.79 -0.01
C LEU A 67 -2.95 -5.40 1.46
N PRO A 68 -2.48 -6.33 2.32
CA PRO A 68 -2.17 -6.00 3.71
C PRO A 68 -1.12 -4.91 3.80
N HIS A 69 -1.18 -4.12 4.86
CA HIS A 69 -0.20 -3.08 5.15
C HIS A 69 0.65 -3.47 6.37
N ASP A 70 1.92 -3.06 6.38
CA ASP A 70 2.80 -3.25 7.52
C ASP A 70 2.55 -2.20 8.63
N SER A 71 3.21 -2.41 9.77
CA SER A 71 3.13 -1.50 10.92
C SER A 71 3.81 -0.16 10.63
N TYR A 72 3.16 0.96 10.99
CA TYR A 72 3.72 2.32 10.94
C TYR A 72 4.98 2.53 11.78
N LEU A 73 5.34 1.59 12.66
CA LEU A 73 6.57 1.65 13.43
C LEU A 73 7.81 1.30 12.61
N ILE A 74 7.64 0.60 11.48
CA ILE A 74 8.71 0.08 10.66
C ILE A 74 9.36 1.21 9.86
N ASN A 75 10.68 1.33 9.96
CA ASN A 75 11.49 2.19 9.11
C ASN A 75 12.66 1.37 8.56
N LEU A 76 12.49 0.82 7.36
CA LEU A 76 13.49 -0.05 6.71
C LEU A 76 14.73 0.72 6.23
N GLY A 77 14.68 2.05 6.21
CA GLY A 77 15.79 2.94 5.86
C GLY A 77 16.43 3.63 7.07
N SER A 78 16.15 3.19 8.29
CA SER A 78 16.67 3.82 9.51
C SER A 78 18.20 3.83 9.53
N PRO A 79 18.83 4.99 9.80
CA PRO A 79 20.28 5.09 10.05
C PRO A 79 20.69 4.64 11.45
N ASP A 80 19.73 4.37 12.33
CA ASP A 80 19.94 3.87 13.68
C ASP A 80 19.96 2.34 13.67
N GLU A 81 21.07 1.73 14.07
CA GLU A 81 21.28 0.27 13.98
C GLU A 81 20.23 -0.52 14.79
N GLU A 82 19.89 -0.08 16.00
CA GLU A 82 18.91 -0.75 16.85
C GLU A 82 17.50 -0.64 16.25
N GLY A 83 17.12 0.56 15.81
CA GLY A 83 15.85 0.82 15.14
C GLY A 83 15.71 0.05 13.84
N LEU A 84 16.79 -0.05 13.04
CA LEU A 84 16.85 -0.82 11.81
C LEU A 84 16.69 -2.31 12.07
N ALA A 85 17.40 -2.86 13.07
CA ALA A 85 17.28 -4.26 13.45
C ALA A 85 15.85 -4.64 13.88
N LYS A 86 15.19 -3.78 14.68
CA LYS A 86 13.79 -3.95 15.07
C LYS A 86 12.87 -3.90 13.85
N SER A 87 13.07 -2.94 12.95
CA SER A 87 12.28 -2.78 11.72
C SER A 87 12.41 -3.99 10.80
N ARG A 88 13.63 -4.46 10.54
CA ARG A 88 13.91 -5.67 9.75
C ARG A 88 13.26 -6.92 10.33
N SER A 89 13.33 -7.08 11.67
CA SER A 89 12.67 -8.19 12.35
C SER A 89 11.15 -8.13 12.23
N ALA A 90 10.55 -6.97 12.47
CA ALA A 90 9.11 -6.77 12.39
C ALA A 90 8.58 -6.95 10.96
N PHE A 91 9.28 -6.41 9.95
CA PHE A 91 8.90 -6.57 8.55
C PHE A 91 8.98 -8.03 8.11
N THR A 92 10.04 -8.75 8.51
CA THR A 92 10.16 -10.20 8.23
C THR A 92 9.03 -10.99 8.89
N ASP A 93 8.62 -10.66 10.12
CA ASP A 93 7.47 -11.28 10.79
C ASP A 93 6.18 -11.02 10.01
N GLU A 94 5.95 -9.80 9.53
CA GLU A 94 4.75 -9.47 8.75
C GLU A 94 4.72 -10.15 7.38
N MET A 95 5.85 -10.24 6.68
CA MET A 95 5.98 -11.06 5.46
C MET A 95 5.65 -12.53 5.74
N THR A 96 6.12 -13.07 6.86
CA THR A 96 5.83 -14.46 7.28
C THR A 96 4.34 -14.65 7.59
N ARG A 97 3.69 -13.70 8.25
CA ARG A 97 2.23 -13.72 8.50
C ARG A 97 1.44 -13.72 7.20
N CYS A 98 1.82 -12.89 6.23
CA CYS A 98 1.22 -12.91 4.90
C CYS A 98 1.36 -14.29 4.25
N GLU A 99 2.53 -14.92 4.33
CA GLU A 99 2.74 -16.26 3.79
C GLU A 99 1.87 -17.32 4.49
N GLN A 100 1.75 -17.27 5.82
CA GLN A 100 0.86 -18.16 6.60
C GLN A 100 -0.61 -18.00 6.20
N LEU A 101 -1.05 -16.78 5.89
CA LEU A 101 -2.40 -16.48 5.41
C LEU A 101 -2.60 -16.77 3.92
N SER A 102 -1.56 -17.23 3.20
CA SER A 102 -1.55 -17.44 1.75
C SER A 102 -1.83 -16.15 0.95
N LEU A 103 -1.35 -15.01 1.45
CA LEU A 103 -1.44 -13.72 0.80
C LEU A 103 -0.26 -13.50 -0.14
N ARG A 104 -0.53 -12.77 -1.22
CA ARG A 104 0.46 -12.49 -2.25
C ARG A 104 1.30 -11.25 -1.94
N TYR A 105 0.76 -10.27 -1.25
CA TYR A 105 1.33 -8.94 -1.08
C TYR A 105 1.55 -8.58 0.38
N LEU A 106 2.52 -7.71 0.64
CA LEU A 106 2.62 -6.88 1.84
C LEU A 106 3.01 -5.47 1.41
N ASN A 107 2.10 -4.51 1.58
CA ASN A 107 2.35 -3.10 1.32
C ASN A 107 3.09 -2.46 2.49
N PHE A 108 4.02 -1.53 2.19
CA PHE A 108 4.79 -0.84 3.22
C PHE A 108 5.30 0.52 2.75
N HIS A 109 5.40 1.47 3.69
CA HIS A 109 6.14 2.70 3.45
C HIS A 109 7.64 2.42 3.48
N PRO A 110 8.44 2.88 2.51
CA PRO A 110 9.85 2.50 2.41
C PRO A 110 10.67 2.92 3.62
N GLY A 111 10.37 4.08 4.23
CA GLY A 111 11.04 4.57 5.43
C GLY A 111 11.58 5.98 5.30
N ALA A 112 12.47 6.35 6.22
CA ALA A 112 12.93 7.72 6.42
C ALA A 112 14.42 7.77 6.76
N HIS A 113 15.14 8.76 6.19
CA HIS A 113 16.56 8.97 6.44
C HIS A 113 16.86 9.76 7.73
N LEU A 114 15.81 10.21 8.44
CA LEU A 114 15.87 10.93 9.73
C LEU A 114 16.79 12.17 9.72
N ASN A 115 17.10 12.72 8.54
CA ASN A 115 18.08 13.80 8.31
C ASN A 115 19.49 13.47 8.82
N LYS A 116 19.85 12.18 8.94
CA LYS A 116 21.14 11.70 9.42
C LYS A 116 22.03 11.13 8.31
N ILE A 117 21.43 10.68 7.23
CA ILE A 117 22.11 10.11 6.05
C ILE A 117 21.51 10.70 4.75
N PRO A 118 22.23 10.67 3.62
CA PRO A 118 21.67 11.04 2.32
C PRO A 118 20.53 10.11 1.88
N GLU A 119 19.56 10.64 1.10
CA GLU A 119 18.46 9.84 0.55
C GLU A 119 18.96 8.59 -0.18
N GLY A 120 19.97 8.70 -1.04
CA GLY A 120 20.50 7.57 -1.79
C GLY A 120 21.12 6.45 -0.93
N GLU A 121 21.63 6.78 0.26
CA GLU A 121 22.07 5.78 1.23
C GLU A 121 20.87 5.11 1.91
N CYS A 122 19.85 5.89 2.27
CA CYS A 122 18.60 5.38 2.80
C CYS A 122 17.95 4.38 1.85
N LEU A 123 17.88 4.66 0.54
CA LEU A 123 17.33 3.75 -0.47
C LEU A 123 18.09 2.40 -0.51
N LYS A 124 19.42 2.41 -0.36
CA LYS A 124 20.24 1.19 -0.29
C LYS A 124 19.91 0.35 0.94
N ILE A 125 19.78 1.00 2.12
CA ILE A 125 19.42 0.32 3.38
C ILE A 125 18.02 -0.30 3.27
N ILE A 126 17.07 0.40 2.64
CA ILE A 126 15.73 -0.14 2.39
C ILE A 126 15.80 -1.38 1.51
N ALA A 127 16.49 -1.32 0.39
CA ALA A 127 16.63 -2.46 -0.51
C ALA A 127 17.29 -3.67 0.17
N GLU A 128 18.35 -3.46 0.95
CA GLU A 128 18.97 -4.51 1.76
C GLU A 128 17.98 -5.12 2.76
N SER A 129 17.20 -4.29 3.44
CA SER A 129 16.19 -4.74 4.41
C SER A 129 15.10 -5.60 3.75
N VAL A 130 14.66 -5.21 2.56
CA VAL A 130 13.70 -5.98 1.75
C VAL A 130 14.33 -7.29 1.29
N ASN A 131 15.58 -7.30 0.79
CA ASN A 131 16.28 -8.52 0.38
C ASN A 131 16.42 -9.52 1.52
N ILE A 132 16.71 -9.05 2.75
CA ILE A 132 16.74 -9.89 3.95
C ILE A 132 15.38 -10.57 4.20
N ALA A 133 14.28 -9.83 4.09
CA ALA A 133 12.94 -10.39 4.32
C ALA A 133 12.52 -11.36 3.21
N ILE A 134 12.79 -11.02 1.95
CA ILE A 134 12.54 -11.89 0.78
C ILE A 134 13.29 -13.22 0.90
N SER A 135 14.54 -13.19 1.37
CA SER A 135 15.36 -14.41 1.53
C SER A 135 14.80 -15.37 2.57
N LYS A 136 13.96 -14.89 3.50
CA LYS A 136 13.35 -15.68 4.59
C LYS A 136 11.92 -16.14 4.28
N THR A 137 11.33 -15.67 3.19
CA THR A 137 9.96 -15.99 2.76
C THR A 137 9.97 -16.50 1.30
N LYS A 138 8.88 -17.14 0.84
CA LYS A 138 8.89 -17.81 -0.48
C LYS A 138 8.11 -17.06 -1.56
N ASN A 139 6.89 -16.59 -1.23
CA ASN A 139 5.93 -16.19 -2.26
C ASN A 139 5.42 -14.74 -2.11
N VAL A 140 5.59 -14.10 -0.95
CA VAL A 140 5.04 -12.78 -0.70
C VAL A 140 5.84 -11.70 -1.42
N VAL A 141 5.19 -10.84 -2.14
CA VAL A 141 5.76 -9.67 -2.83
C VAL A 141 5.77 -8.49 -1.86
N ALA A 142 6.94 -7.89 -1.66
CA ALA A 142 7.10 -6.64 -0.92
C ALA A 142 6.65 -5.47 -1.81
N VAL A 143 5.54 -4.82 -1.46
CA VAL A 143 4.93 -3.76 -2.26
C VAL A 143 5.29 -2.40 -1.66
N ILE A 144 6.15 -1.66 -2.34
CA ILE A 144 6.64 -0.36 -1.89
C ILE A 144 5.57 0.69 -2.19
N GLU A 145 5.08 1.38 -1.18
CA GLU A 145 4.17 2.49 -1.37
C GLU A 145 4.93 3.79 -1.63
N ASN A 146 4.45 4.61 -2.58
CA ASN A 146 4.93 5.99 -2.66
C ASN A 146 4.44 6.77 -1.44
N THR A 147 5.24 7.73 -0.98
CA THR A 147 4.92 8.58 0.17
C THR A 147 4.69 10.03 -0.24
N ALA A 148 4.10 10.82 0.64
CA ALA A 148 4.00 12.27 0.44
C ALA A 148 5.34 13.01 0.55
N GLY A 149 6.39 12.37 1.08
CA GLY A 149 7.67 13.02 1.37
C GLY A 149 7.61 13.91 2.61
N GLN A 150 6.69 13.62 3.54
CA GLN A 150 6.59 14.36 4.80
C GLN A 150 7.82 14.12 5.67
N GLY A 151 8.39 15.20 6.23
CA GLY A 151 9.58 15.12 7.07
C GLY A 151 10.81 14.62 6.31
N SER A 152 11.29 13.44 6.65
CA SER A 152 12.45 12.78 6.05
C SER A 152 12.10 11.48 5.33
N ASN A 153 10.81 11.25 5.03
CA ASN A 153 10.37 10.07 4.32
C ASN A 153 10.86 10.08 2.87
N VAL A 154 11.40 8.95 2.43
CA VAL A 154 11.72 8.69 1.01
C VAL A 154 10.56 7.97 0.32
N GLY A 155 10.63 7.82 -1.01
CA GLY A 155 9.56 7.20 -1.79
C GLY A 155 8.58 8.19 -2.42
N TYR A 156 8.72 9.49 -2.17
CA TYR A 156 7.88 10.54 -2.76
C TYR A 156 8.18 10.86 -4.22
N ARG A 157 9.28 10.35 -4.76
CA ARG A 157 9.64 10.42 -6.19
C ARG A 157 9.65 9.03 -6.79
N PHE A 158 9.20 8.88 -8.01
CA PHE A 158 9.24 7.61 -8.74
C PHE A 158 10.67 7.08 -8.89
N GLU A 159 11.68 7.96 -8.99
CA GLU A 159 13.09 7.59 -9.00
C GLU A 159 13.55 6.91 -7.70
N HIS A 160 12.92 7.22 -6.55
CA HIS A 160 13.21 6.52 -5.30
C HIS A 160 12.71 5.07 -5.37
N LEU A 161 11.48 4.86 -5.89
CA LEU A 161 10.91 3.51 -6.06
C LEU A 161 11.76 2.69 -7.05
N ALA A 162 12.08 3.28 -8.20
CA ALA A 162 12.94 2.63 -9.19
C ALA A 162 14.33 2.29 -8.64
N GLY A 163 14.94 3.22 -7.88
CA GLY A 163 16.23 3.01 -7.25
C GLY A 163 16.25 1.89 -6.20
N ILE A 164 15.17 1.75 -5.41
CA ILE A 164 15.02 0.61 -4.49
C ILE A 164 14.87 -0.69 -5.30
N ILE A 165 13.95 -0.71 -6.29
CA ILE A 165 13.71 -1.89 -7.13
C ILE A 165 14.99 -2.34 -7.82
N GLU A 166 15.84 -1.42 -8.32
CA GLU A 166 17.09 -1.75 -8.98
C GLU A 166 18.02 -2.57 -8.08
N LEU A 167 18.00 -2.35 -6.78
CA LEU A 167 18.84 -3.01 -5.79
C LEU A 167 18.20 -4.27 -5.16
N ILE A 168 16.97 -4.62 -5.51
CA ILE A 168 16.34 -5.88 -5.06
C ILE A 168 16.90 -7.05 -5.87
N ASP A 169 17.27 -8.14 -5.20
CA ASP A 169 17.87 -9.32 -5.82
C ASP A 169 16.86 -10.07 -6.70
N ASP A 170 15.66 -10.34 -6.18
CA ASP A 170 14.57 -11.00 -6.92
C ASP A 170 13.48 -10.00 -7.31
N LYS A 171 13.53 -9.53 -8.55
CA LYS A 171 12.57 -8.56 -9.10
C LYS A 171 11.13 -9.07 -9.16
N SER A 172 10.90 -10.37 -9.09
CA SER A 172 9.57 -10.96 -9.06
C SER A 172 8.90 -10.83 -7.68
N ARG A 173 9.69 -10.50 -6.66
CA ARG A 173 9.28 -10.39 -5.26
C ARG A 173 9.16 -8.94 -4.76
N VAL A 174 9.18 -7.97 -5.68
CA VAL A 174 8.98 -6.55 -5.38
C VAL A 174 7.93 -5.96 -6.30
N GLY A 175 7.11 -5.07 -5.76
CA GLY A 175 6.09 -4.32 -6.48
C GLY A 175 5.94 -2.91 -5.93
N VAL A 176 4.97 -2.17 -6.46
CA VAL A 176 4.66 -0.79 -6.06
C VAL A 176 3.17 -0.65 -5.80
N CYS A 177 2.81 0.11 -4.79
CA CYS A 177 1.49 0.69 -4.58
C CYS A 177 1.56 2.19 -4.80
N ILE A 178 0.58 2.76 -5.52
CA ILE A 178 0.44 4.20 -5.66
C ILE A 178 -0.73 4.68 -4.80
N ASP A 179 -0.40 5.50 -3.79
CA ASP A 179 -1.39 6.30 -3.07
C ASP A 179 -1.59 7.64 -3.79
N THR A 180 -2.84 7.97 -4.10
CA THR A 180 -3.20 9.18 -4.86
C THR A 180 -2.97 10.47 -4.07
N CYS A 181 -3.24 10.47 -2.76
CA CYS A 181 -2.94 11.61 -1.87
C CYS A 181 -1.44 11.83 -1.77
N HIS A 182 -0.67 10.76 -1.55
CA HIS A 182 0.79 10.82 -1.47
C HIS A 182 1.42 11.29 -2.78
N ALA A 183 0.96 10.78 -3.93
CA ALA A 183 1.45 11.23 -5.23
C ALA A 183 1.21 12.73 -5.44
N TYR A 184 0.01 13.20 -5.15
CA TYR A 184 -0.34 14.61 -5.26
C TYR A 184 0.48 15.49 -4.31
N ALA A 185 0.57 15.09 -3.05
CA ALA A 185 1.39 15.79 -2.07
C ALA A 185 2.89 15.73 -2.40
N GLY A 186 3.34 14.66 -3.06
CA GLY A 186 4.70 14.47 -3.56
C GLY A 186 5.06 15.33 -4.78
N GLY A 187 4.05 15.89 -5.46
CA GLY A 187 4.23 16.82 -6.60
C GLY A 187 3.77 16.28 -7.96
N TYR A 188 3.09 15.13 -7.99
CA TYR A 188 2.50 14.56 -9.20
C TYR A 188 1.06 15.04 -9.34
N ASP A 189 0.80 15.83 -10.38
CA ASP A 189 -0.55 16.37 -10.62
C ASP A 189 -1.50 15.27 -11.07
N LEU A 190 -2.52 15.02 -10.26
CA LEU A 190 -3.63 14.12 -10.58
C LEU A 190 -4.96 14.89 -10.72
N GLN A 191 -4.96 16.21 -10.50
CA GLN A 191 -6.14 17.04 -10.48
C GLN A 191 -6.60 17.45 -11.89
N THR A 192 -5.65 17.58 -12.82
CA THR A 192 -5.93 17.91 -14.22
C THR A 192 -5.77 16.67 -15.10
N ARG A 193 -6.51 16.58 -16.21
CA ARG A 193 -6.38 15.46 -17.13
C ARG A 193 -4.96 15.37 -17.72
N GLU A 194 -4.38 16.49 -18.10
CA GLU A 194 -3.01 16.56 -18.62
C GLU A 194 -1.98 16.11 -17.55
N GLY A 195 -2.15 16.59 -16.31
CA GLY A 195 -1.31 16.18 -15.18
C GLY A 195 -1.42 14.69 -14.87
N TYR A 196 -2.64 14.16 -14.88
CA TYR A 196 -2.90 12.72 -14.71
C TYR A 196 -2.19 11.88 -15.77
N ASP A 197 -2.38 12.20 -17.05
CA ASP A 197 -1.76 11.47 -18.15
C ASP A 197 -0.23 11.53 -18.01
N LYS A 198 0.33 12.74 -17.79
CA LYS A 198 1.78 12.91 -17.58
C LYS A 198 2.30 12.13 -16.37
N THR A 199 1.58 12.12 -15.26
CA THR A 199 1.98 11.42 -14.03
C THR A 199 2.13 9.91 -14.30
N PHE A 200 1.16 9.31 -14.96
CA PHE A 200 1.21 7.88 -15.22
C PHE A 200 2.14 7.50 -16.39
N ASP A 201 2.37 8.40 -17.35
CA ASP A 201 3.42 8.23 -18.36
C ASP A 201 4.82 8.30 -17.71
N ASP A 202 5.04 9.21 -16.77
CA ASP A 202 6.28 9.29 -16.00
C ASP A 202 6.47 8.04 -15.11
N PHE A 203 5.40 7.55 -14.47
CA PHE A 203 5.45 6.30 -13.71
C PHE A 203 5.86 5.11 -14.60
N ASP A 204 5.25 4.96 -15.76
CA ASP A 204 5.58 3.85 -16.68
C ASP A 204 7.04 3.94 -17.16
N ARG A 205 7.50 5.13 -17.50
CA ARG A 205 8.86 5.38 -17.97
C ARG A 205 9.92 5.12 -16.89
N ILE A 206 9.64 5.50 -15.63
CA ILE A 206 10.63 5.46 -14.55
C ILE A 206 10.58 4.14 -13.79
N VAL A 207 9.40 3.64 -13.46
CA VAL A 207 9.16 2.42 -12.65
C VAL A 207 8.67 1.28 -13.52
N GLY A 208 7.63 1.52 -14.32
CA GLY A 208 6.95 0.57 -15.18
C GLY A 208 5.72 -0.07 -14.54
N PHE A 209 4.60 -0.11 -15.28
CA PHE A 209 3.34 -0.71 -14.82
C PHE A 209 3.45 -2.20 -14.44
N LYS A 210 4.47 -2.90 -14.94
CA LYS A 210 4.73 -4.30 -14.54
C LYS A 210 4.98 -4.49 -13.05
N TYR A 211 5.39 -3.42 -12.34
CA TYR A 211 5.60 -3.43 -10.90
C TYR A 211 4.38 -2.95 -10.11
N LEU A 212 3.36 -2.38 -10.75
CA LEU A 212 2.18 -1.89 -10.06
C LEU A 212 1.33 -3.07 -9.54
N CYS A 213 1.23 -3.19 -8.22
CA CYS A 213 0.52 -4.25 -7.53
C CYS A 213 -0.80 -3.80 -6.88
N GLY A 214 -0.99 -2.51 -6.69
CA GLY A 214 -2.19 -1.94 -6.07
C GLY A 214 -2.17 -0.43 -6.06
N MET A 215 -3.28 0.15 -5.62
CA MET A 215 -3.38 1.60 -5.37
C MET A 215 -4.14 1.85 -4.08
N HIS A 216 -3.75 2.91 -3.36
CA HIS A 216 -4.60 3.54 -2.36
C HIS A 216 -5.32 4.73 -2.98
N LEU A 217 -6.64 4.75 -2.87
CA LEU A 217 -7.48 5.80 -3.45
C LEU A 217 -7.93 6.74 -2.33
N ASN A 218 -7.20 7.81 -2.14
CA ASN A 218 -7.43 8.81 -1.11
C ASN A 218 -7.48 10.20 -1.72
N ASP A 219 -8.45 11.02 -1.33
CA ASP A 219 -8.41 12.44 -1.66
C ASP A 219 -7.42 13.19 -0.75
N ALA A 220 -7.01 14.38 -1.10
CA ALA A 220 -5.95 15.11 -0.44
C ALA A 220 -6.45 16.42 0.17
N LYS A 221 -6.23 16.63 1.48
CA LYS A 221 -6.54 17.93 2.15
C LYS A 221 -5.52 19.01 1.85
N LYS A 222 -4.35 18.65 1.31
CA LYS A 222 -3.24 19.60 1.08
C LYS A 222 -2.89 19.65 -0.40
N GLY A 223 -2.39 20.82 -0.83
CA GLY A 223 -2.13 21.09 -2.23
C GLY A 223 -0.98 20.30 -2.84
N LEU A 224 -0.90 20.39 -4.17
CA LEU A 224 0.16 19.78 -4.98
C LEU A 224 1.55 20.16 -4.46
N GLY A 225 2.41 19.16 -4.26
CA GLY A 225 3.78 19.36 -3.79
C GLY A 225 3.93 19.82 -2.34
N SER A 226 2.83 19.77 -1.55
CA SER A 226 2.84 20.22 -0.14
C SER A 226 3.73 19.40 0.77
N ARG A 227 4.03 18.15 0.41
CA ARG A 227 4.69 17.14 1.24
C ARG A 227 4.02 16.92 2.59
N VAL A 228 2.69 16.98 2.61
CA VAL A 228 1.90 16.76 3.80
C VAL A 228 0.90 15.65 3.54
N ASP A 229 1.07 14.55 4.25
CA ASP A 229 0.18 13.41 4.23
C ASP A 229 -1.07 13.71 5.08
N ARG A 230 -2.19 13.98 4.39
CA ARG A 230 -3.51 14.20 5.01
C ARG A 230 -4.59 13.79 4.03
N HIS A 231 -5.11 12.57 4.23
CA HIS A 231 -6.20 12.02 3.45
C HIS A 231 -7.51 12.76 3.69
N ASP A 232 -8.36 12.79 2.68
CA ASP A 232 -9.77 13.20 2.77
C ASP A 232 -10.67 12.15 2.12
N SER A 233 -11.97 12.25 2.37
CA SER A 233 -12.99 11.45 1.69
C SER A 233 -13.04 11.81 0.21
N LEU A 234 -13.38 10.84 -0.64
CA LEU A 234 -13.36 11.02 -2.09
C LEU A 234 -14.29 12.16 -2.54
N GLY A 235 -13.72 13.14 -3.22
CA GLY A 235 -14.42 14.33 -3.68
C GLY A 235 -14.56 15.44 -2.65
N ALA A 236 -14.11 15.26 -1.41
CA ALA A 236 -14.10 16.28 -0.37
C ALA A 236 -12.78 17.08 -0.35
N GLY A 237 -11.72 16.53 -0.93
CA GLY A 237 -10.39 17.13 -0.99
C GLY A 237 -10.12 17.88 -2.30
N LEU A 238 -8.83 18.04 -2.58
CA LEU A 238 -8.33 18.84 -3.71
C LEU A 238 -8.17 18.04 -5.01
N LEU A 239 -8.10 16.69 -4.94
CA LEU A 239 -8.00 15.85 -6.13
C LEU A 239 -9.29 15.83 -6.96
N ARG A 240 -10.44 16.03 -6.32
CA ARG A 240 -11.76 16.01 -6.94
C ARG A 240 -12.19 14.64 -7.46
N VAL A 241 -13.49 14.49 -7.69
CA VAL A 241 -14.12 13.25 -8.13
C VAL A 241 -13.63 12.76 -9.49
N ASP A 242 -13.26 13.67 -10.39
CA ASP A 242 -12.85 13.33 -11.75
C ASP A 242 -11.55 12.49 -11.79
N THR A 243 -10.61 12.72 -10.88
CA THR A 243 -9.40 11.89 -10.73
C THR A 243 -9.76 10.42 -10.53
N PHE A 244 -10.69 10.15 -9.61
CA PHE A 244 -11.12 8.79 -9.31
C PHE A 244 -11.95 8.19 -10.46
N ARG A 245 -12.72 8.99 -11.19
CA ARG A 245 -13.40 8.56 -12.41
C ARG A 245 -12.39 8.12 -13.48
N TRP A 246 -11.33 8.90 -13.73
CA TRP A 246 -10.29 8.53 -14.69
C TRP A 246 -9.58 7.24 -14.29
N ILE A 247 -9.24 7.08 -13.02
CA ILE A 247 -8.63 5.83 -12.50
C ILE A 247 -9.56 4.64 -12.76
N MET A 248 -10.85 4.77 -12.50
CA MET A 248 -11.81 3.67 -12.69
C MET A 248 -12.03 3.32 -14.15
N GLN A 249 -11.84 4.26 -15.07
CA GLN A 249 -11.96 4.04 -16.53
C GLN A 249 -10.66 3.62 -17.20
N ASP A 250 -9.54 3.70 -16.51
CA ASP A 250 -8.21 3.37 -17.04
C ASP A 250 -7.91 1.89 -16.86
N SER A 251 -7.80 1.16 -17.98
CA SER A 251 -7.54 -0.30 -17.97
C SER A 251 -6.17 -0.69 -17.40
N ARG A 252 -5.22 0.26 -17.27
CA ARG A 252 -3.91 0.03 -16.64
C ARG A 252 -4.05 -0.40 -15.18
N PHE A 253 -5.16 -0.04 -14.52
CA PHE A 253 -5.47 -0.37 -13.14
C PHE A 253 -6.50 -1.51 -13.00
N ASP A 254 -6.65 -2.34 -14.01
CA ASP A 254 -7.48 -3.53 -13.94
C ASP A 254 -6.75 -4.67 -13.21
N ASN A 255 -7.52 -5.47 -12.49
CA ASN A 255 -7.08 -6.67 -11.80
C ASN A 255 -6.03 -6.45 -10.69
N ILE A 256 -5.95 -5.24 -10.14
CA ILE A 256 -5.20 -4.90 -8.94
C ILE A 256 -6.14 -4.36 -7.86
N PRO A 257 -5.81 -4.49 -6.55
CA PRO A 257 -6.59 -3.92 -5.47
C PRO A 257 -6.51 -2.39 -5.46
N LEU A 258 -7.67 -1.74 -5.41
CA LEU A 258 -7.88 -0.31 -5.28
C LEU A 258 -8.52 -0.06 -3.91
N ILE A 259 -7.75 0.44 -2.96
CA ILE A 259 -8.08 0.44 -1.53
C ILE A 259 -8.30 1.86 -1.03
N LEU A 260 -9.41 2.08 -0.34
CA LEU A 260 -9.70 3.32 0.39
C LEU A 260 -9.01 3.30 1.75
N GLU A 261 -8.35 4.40 2.09
CA GLU A 261 -7.86 4.73 3.42
C GLU A 261 -8.39 6.11 3.85
N THR A 262 -9.56 6.45 3.33
CA THR A 262 -10.26 7.69 3.65
C THR A 262 -10.63 7.74 5.13
N PRO A 263 -10.58 8.93 5.77
CA PRO A 263 -10.63 9.02 7.25
C PRO A 263 -12.01 8.72 7.86
N ASP A 264 -13.09 8.75 7.08
CA ASP A 264 -14.43 8.45 7.55
C ASP A 264 -14.89 7.07 7.07
N GLU A 265 -14.68 6.06 7.92
CA GLU A 265 -15.05 4.67 7.63
C GLU A 265 -16.56 4.49 7.36
N THR A 266 -17.41 5.39 7.85
CA THR A 266 -18.85 5.32 7.62
C THR A 266 -19.27 5.61 6.18
N LEU A 267 -18.36 6.24 5.40
CA LEU A 267 -18.56 6.55 3.99
C LEU A 267 -18.07 5.46 3.06
N TRP A 268 -17.25 4.50 3.51
CA TRP A 268 -16.60 3.52 2.62
C TRP A 268 -17.58 2.76 1.71
N ALA A 269 -18.73 2.33 2.24
CA ALA A 269 -19.72 1.65 1.40
C ALA A 269 -20.25 2.54 0.26
N GLN A 270 -20.44 3.84 0.52
CA GLN A 270 -20.88 4.81 -0.48
C GLN A 270 -19.78 5.15 -1.48
N GLU A 271 -18.52 5.33 -1.01
CA GLU A 271 -17.36 5.58 -1.85
C GLU A 271 -17.07 4.38 -2.78
N ILE A 272 -17.16 3.14 -2.27
CA ILE A 272 -17.02 1.91 -3.07
C ILE A 272 -18.10 1.86 -4.16
N GLU A 273 -19.36 2.15 -3.83
CA GLU A 273 -20.44 2.15 -4.82
C GLU A 273 -20.28 3.26 -5.86
N MET A 274 -19.81 4.44 -5.45
CA MET A 274 -19.45 5.53 -6.36
C MET A 274 -18.36 5.10 -7.35
N LEU A 275 -17.27 4.49 -6.86
CA LEU A 275 -16.19 3.98 -7.71
C LEU A 275 -16.68 2.91 -8.67
N LYS A 276 -17.51 1.95 -8.21
CA LYS A 276 -18.12 0.94 -9.11
C LYS A 276 -18.95 1.55 -10.22
N ASN A 277 -19.66 2.65 -9.94
CA ASN A 277 -20.45 3.36 -10.94
C ASN A 277 -19.56 4.08 -11.97
N PHE A 278 -18.38 4.54 -11.60
CA PHE A 278 -17.42 5.14 -12.55
C PHE A 278 -16.78 4.09 -13.47
N ALA A 279 -16.73 2.83 -13.07
CA ALA A 279 -16.16 1.72 -13.85
C ALA A 279 -17.12 1.14 -14.92
N LYS A 280 -18.40 1.54 -14.89
CA LYS A 280 -19.42 1.14 -15.87
C LYS A 280 -19.32 1.99 -17.14
#